data_b01a1a01eff2fef451254af2f3c9edd3
#
_entry.id   b01a1a01eff2fef451254af2f3c9edd3
#
_cell.length_a   1.000
_cell.length_b   1.000
_cell.length_c   1.000
_cell.angle_alpha   90.00
_cell.angle_beta   90.00
_cell.angle_gamma   90.00
#
_symmetry.space_group_name_H-M   'P 1'
#
loop_
_entity.id
_entity.type
_entity.pdbx_description
1 polymer ?
#
loop_
_entity_poly.entity_id
_entity_poly.type
_entity_poly.pdbx_seq_one_letter_code
_entity_poly.pdbx_strand_id
1 'polypeptide(L)'
;MEYLDIYDENQNYLGKEDRNVVHRDALWHKTVHCWLYDNDGNVYFQIRKKEGKLYTTASGHILSGETVKQGFGREIEEEIGIKVNIDEAKLVDVVKFMMDKVKDDGSVFRDRVFANVYVCQYDGDEVGFNFDDSELAGLVRVNASETLDLLKKENGKIFGDVITKVDDINTVENKEIDFQDFLVNKGEVAIEKYGDILNKVIELTK
;
A
#
# COMPACT_ATOMS: atom_id res chain seq x y z
N MET A 1 9.75 -17.99 -10.07
CA MET A 1 9.52 -17.20 -11.31
C MET A 1 8.07 -16.77 -11.24
N GLU A 2 7.84 -15.47 -11.21
CA GLU A 2 6.51 -14.86 -11.09
C GLU A 2 5.95 -14.55 -12.48
N TYR A 3 4.72 -14.98 -12.73
CA TYR A 3 3.98 -14.62 -13.94
C TYR A 3 2.83 -13.69 -13.60
N LEU A 4 2.66 -12.64 -14.41
CA LEU A 4 1.58 -11.67 -14.30
C LEU A 4 0.68 -11.76 -15.53
N ASP A 5 -0.62 -11.58 -15.31
CA ASP A 5 -1.56 -11.40 -16.40
C ASP A 5 -1.36 -10.00 -17.01
N ILE A 6 -1.30 -9.93 -18.34
CA ILE A 6 -1.09 -8.67 -19.08
C ILE A 6 -2.36 -8.24 -19.79
N TYR A 7 -2.50 -6.94 -19.93
CA TYR A 7 -3.71 -6.28 -20.44
C TYR A 7 -3.38 -5.20 -21.46
N ASP A 8 -4.36 -4.80 -22.25
CA ASP A 8 -4.29 -3.55 -22.98
C ASP A 8 -4.68 -2.34 -22.11
N GLU A 9 -4.62 -1.14 -22.67
CA GLU A 9 -4.97 0.10 -21.95
C GLU A 9 -6.44 0.19 -21.53
N ASN A 10 -7.31 -0.64 -22.11
CA ASN A 10 -8.74 -0.75 -21.79
C ASN A 10 -9.04 -1.91 -20.84
N GLN A 11 -8.00 -2.53 -20.26
CA GLN A 11 -8.09 -3.69 -19.38
C GLN A 11 -8.58 -4.99 -20.05
N ASN A 12 -8.50 -5.12 -21.36
CA ASN A 12 -8.73 -6.38 -22.04
C ASN A 12 -7.52 -7.29 -21.84
N TYR A 13 -7.76 -8.54 -21.43
CA TYR A 13 -6.73 -9.54 -21.20
C TYR A 13 -6.00 -9.92 -22.50
N LEU A 14 -4.68 -9.91 -22.48
CA LEU A 14 -3.83 -10.24 -23.62
C LEU A 14 -3.05 -11.54 -23.47
N GLY A 15 -2.91 -12.04 -22.24
CA GLY A 15 -2.11 -13.21 -21.94
C GLY A 15 -1.38 -13.07 -20.61
N LYS A 16 -0.31 -13.85 -20.43
CA LYS A 16 0.57 -13.76 -19.25
C LYS A 16 2.03 -13.71 -19.66
N GLU A 17 2.83 -13.02 -18.84
CA GLU A 17 4.27 -12.87 -19.05
C GLU A 17 5.04 -12.94 -17.72
N ASP A 18 6.35 -13.25 -17.82
CA ASP A 18 7.28 -13.15 -16.69
C ASP A 18 7.35 -11.70 -16.17
N ARG A 19 7.34 -11.51 -14.86
CA ARG A 19 7.38 -10.19 -14.20
C ARG A 19 8.51 -9.28 -14.72
N ASN A 20 9.70 -9.85 -15.01
CA ASN A 20 10.80 -9.04 -15.52
C ASN A 20 10.54 -8.56 -16.96
N VAL A 21 9.87 -9.38 -17.78
CA VAL A 21 9.44 -9.00 -19.14
C VAL A 21 8.38 -7.91 -19.06
N VAL A 22 7.39 -8.06 -18.16
CA VAL A 22 6.33 -7.08 -17.94
C VAL A 22 6.92 -5.69 -17.67
N HIS A 23 7.87 -5.58 -16.74
CA HIS A 23 8.50 -4.29 -16.39
C HIS A 23 9.55 -3.81 -17.41
N ARG A 24 10.22 -4.73 -18.14
CA ARG A 24 11.13 -4.36 -19.22
C ARG A 24 10.37 -3.73 -20.38
N ASP A 25 9.26 -4.34 -20.78
CA ASP A 25 8.54 -4.02 -22.00
C ASP A 25 7.33 -3.10 -21.75
N ALA A 26 7.17 -2.59 -20.53
CA ALA A 26 6.10 -1.68 -20.12
C ALA A 26 4.70 -2.24 -20.37
N LEU A 27 4.47 -3.51 -20.04
CA LEU A 27 3.18 -4.17 -20.25
C LEU A 27 2.22 -3.83 -19.09
N TRP A 28 0.96 -3.55 -19.43
CA TRP A 28 -0.06 -3.28 -18.45
C TRP A 28 -0.41 -4.54 -17.67
N HIS A 29 -0.42 -4.41 -16.35
CA HIS A 29 -0.76 -5.48 -15.42
C HIS A 29 -1.54 -4.94 -14.22
N LYS A 30 -1.98 -5.81 -13.33
CA LYS A 30 -2.78 -5.42 -12.15
C LYS A 30 -1.95 -5.52 -10.89
N THR A 31 -2.15 -4.55 -10.01
CA THR A 31 -1.67 -4.55 -8.62
C THR A 31 -2.82 -4.34 -7.66
N VAL A 32 -2.58 -4.63 -6.39
CA VAL A 32 -3.48 -4.29 -5.30
C VAL A 32 -2.77 -3.38 -4.31
N HIS A 33 -3.48 -2.36 -3.82
CA HIS A 33 -3.07 -1.51 -2.72
C HIS A 33 -4.06 -1.69 -1.57
N CYS A 34 -3.56 -2.19 -0.46
CA CYS A 34 -4.33 -2.54 0.71
C CYS A 34 -4.16 -1.47 1.79
N TRP A 35 -5.26 -0.95 2.29
CA TRP A 35 -5.28 0.03 3.36
C TRP A 35 -6.08 -0.53 4.53
N LEU A 36 -5.41 -0.79 5.64
CA LEU A 36 -6.08 -1.20 6.87
C LEU A 36 -6.50 0.02 7.67
N TYR A 37 -7.67 -0.09 8.30
CA TYR A 37 -8.17 0.91 9.25
C TYR A 37 -8.84 0.21 10.44
N ASP A 38 -8.89 0.89 11.59
CA ASP A 38 -9.55 0.40 12.80
C ASP A 38 -10.90 1.13 13.07
N ASN A 39 -11.61 0.67 14.08
CA ASN A 39 -12.90 1.25 14.50
C ASN A 39 -12.79 2.69 15.03
N ASP A 40 -11.60 3.13 15.46
CA ASP A 40 -11.34 4.47 15.97
C ASP A 40 -11.00 5.48 14.86
N GLY A 41 -11.05 5.03 13.59
CA GLY A 41 -10.73 5.86 12.42
C GLY A 41 -9.23 6.08 12.22
N ASN A 42 -8.39 5.21 12.74
CA ASN A 42 -6.98 5.21 12.42
C ASN A 42 -6.72 4.38 11.17
N VAL A 43 -5.67 4.72 10.45
CA VAL A 43 -5.19 4.03 9.26
C VAL A 43 -3.75 3.57 9.45
N TYR A 44 -3.41 2.41 8.90
CA TYR A 44 -2.08 1.83 9.02
C TYR A 44 -1.26 2.08 7.76
N PHE A 45 -0.06 2.63 7.92
CA PHE A 45 0.94 2.80 6.88
C PHE A 45 2.13 1.89 7.13
N GLN A 46 2.69 1.26 6.11
CA GLN A 46 3.98 0.59 6.22
C GLN A 46 5.12 1.60 6.24
N ILE A 47 6.17 1.31 7.02
CA ILE A 47 7.46 1.99 6.92
C ILE A 47 8.32 1.18 5.95
N ARG A 48 8.52 1.69 4.74
CA ARG A 48 9.36 1.00 3.74
C ARG A 48 10.82 0.98 4.19
N LYS A 49 11.41 -0.20 4.27
CA LYS A 49 12.78 -0.36 4.80
C LYS A 49 13.81 0.42 3.99
N LYS A 50 13.69 0.46 2.68
CA LYS A 50 14.63 1.11 1.79
C LYS A 50 14.61 2.63 1.89
N GLU A 51 13.43 3.22 1.91
CA GLU A 51 13.23 4.67 1.85
C GLU A 51 13.06 5.29 3.25
N GLY A 52 12.70 4.48 4.27
CA GLY A 52 12.29 4.96 5.59
C GLY A 52 11.02 5.82 5.54
N LYS A 53 10.16 5.63 4.53
CA LYS A 53 8.97 6.43 4.28
C LYS A 53 7.70 5.64 4.46
N LEU A 54 6.63 6.35 4.80
CA LEU A 54 5.29 5.80 4.97
C LEU A 54 4.61 5.62 3.60
N TYR A 55 4.06 4.44 3.41
CA TYR A 55 3.36 4.05 2.19
C TYR A 55 2.07 3.28 2.54
N THR A 56 1.28 2.84 1.54
CA THR A 56 0.08 2.00 1.78
C THR A 56 0.39 0.84 2.73
N THR A 57 -0.59 0.30 3.42
CA THR A 57 -0.37 -0.76 4.44
C THR A 57 0.32 -1.98 3.84
N ALA A 58 -0.15 -2.46 2.68
CA ALA A 58 0.48 -3.52 1.90
C ALA A 58 0.18 -3.31 0.41
N SER A 59 1.06 -3.77 -0.49
CA SER A 59 0.83 -3.65 -1.92
C SER A 59 1.66 -4.62 -2.73
N GLY A 60 1.08 -5.18 -3.78
CA GLY A 60 1.84 -6.02 -4.68
C GLY A 60 1.10 -6.40 -5.96
N HIS A 61 1.68 -7.31 -6.70
CA HIS A 61 1.18 -7.76 -8.00
C HIS A 61 0.07 -8.80 -7.85
N ILE A 62 -0.91 -8.75 -8.72
CA ILE A 62 -1.85 -9.86 -8.89
C ILE A 62 -1.18 -10.89 -9.77
N LEU A 63 -0.93 -12.08 -9.23
CA LEU A 63 -0.29 -13.15 -9.97
C LEU A 63 -1.21 -13.71 -11.07
N SER A 64 -0.61 -14.30 -12.09
CA SER A 64 -1.38 -14.91 -13.18
C SER A 64 -2.34 -15.99 -12.67
N GLY A 65 -3.62 -15.80 -12.99
CA GLY A 65 -4.71 -16.67 -12.55
C GLY A 65 -5.32 -16.33 -11.18
N GLU A 66 -4.78 -15.36 -10.45
CA GLU A 66 -5.40 -14.85 -9.23
C GLU A 66 -6.54 -13.87 -9.54
N THR A 67 -7.57 -13.90 -8.73
CA THR A 67 -8.50 -12.78 -8.62
C THR A 67 -7.87 -11.66 -7.79
N VAL A 68 -8.34 -10.42 -7.96
CA VAL A 68 -7.85 -9.28 -7.17
C VAL A 68 -7.98 -9.53 -5.66
N LYS A 69 -9.08 -10.14 -5.22
CA LYS A 69 -9.29 -10.49 -3.80
C LYS A 69 -8.29 -11.54 -3.28
N GLN A 70 -7.90 -12.50 -4.10
CA GLN A 70 -6.87 -13.48 -3.73
C GLN A 70 -5.51 -12.82 -3.58
N GLY A 71 -5.10 -11.99 -4.56
CA GLY A 71 -3.88 -11.19 -4.46
C GLY A 71 -3.88 -10.26 -3.25
N PHE A 72 -5.02 -9.61 -2.95
CA PHE A 72 -5.18 -8.77 -1.75
C PHE A 72 -4.88 -9.56 -0.46
N GLY A 73 -5.53 -10.73 -0.28
CA GLY A 73 -5.31 -11.53 0.93
C GLY A 73 -3.88 -12.05 1.04
N ARG A 74 -3.28 -12.49 -0.07
CA ARG A 74 -1.90 -12.98 -0.12
C ARG A 74 -0.90 -11.88 0.24
N GLU A 75 -0.98 -10.70 -0.37
CA GLU A 75 -0.05 -9.59 -0.08
C GLU A 75 -0.11 -9.14 1.38
N ILE A 76 -1.32 -9.07 1.98
CA ILE A 76 -1.43 -8.75 3.40
C ILE A 76 -0.78 -9.84 4.27
N GLU A 77 -1.00 -11.12 3.95
CA GLU A 77 -0.42 -12.22 4.72
C GLU A 77 1.12 -12.28 4.55
N GLU A 78 1.64 -12.03 3.34
CA GLU A 78 3.07 -12.02 3.04
C GLU A 78 3.79 -10.83 3.67
N GLU A 79 3.29 -9.60 3.50
CA GLU A 79 3.98 -8.39 3.96
C GLU A 79 3.81 -8.12 5.47
N ILE A 80 2.61 -8.34 6.03
CA ILE A 80 2.31 -7.96 7.42
C ILE A 80 1.84 -9.11 8.32
N GLY A 81 1.74 -10.34 7.77
CA GLY A 81 1.55 -11.58 8.51
C GLY A 81 0.18 -11.80 9.14
N ILE A 82 -0.83 -11.04 8.73
CA ILE A 82 -2.20 -11.17 9.24
C ILE A 82 -3.16 -11.71 8.18
N LYS A 83 -4.30 -12.21 8.64
CA LYS A 83 -5.42 -12.58 7.76
C LYS A 83 -6.57 -11.60 7.97
N VAL A 84 -7.10 -11.08 6.88
CA VAL A 84 -8.27 -10.21 6.88
C VAL A 84 -9.44 -10.87 6.17
N ASN A 85 -10.65 -10.46 6.50
CA ASN A 85 -11.83 -10.89 5.75
C ASN A 85 -11.94 -10.08 4.44
N ILE A 86 -11.40 -10.64 3.38
CA ILE A 86 -11.37 -9.99 2.05
C ILE A 86 -12.75 -9.71 1.46
N ASP A 87 -13.81 -10.36 1.98
CA ASP A 87 -15.19 -10.09 1.54
C ASP A 87 -15.72 -8.78 2.11
N GLU A 88 -15.16 -8.31 3.22
CA GLU A 88 -15.48 -7.02 3.84
C GLU A 88 -14.66 -5.86 3.26
N ALA A 89 -13.58 -6.15 2.54
CA ALA A 89 -12.78 -5.13 1.89
C ALA A 89 -13.62 -4.33 0.88
N LYS A 90 -13.50 -3.00 0.92
CA LYS A 90 -14.21 -2.06 0.05
C LYS A 90 -13.26 -1.52 -1.01
N LEU A 91 -13.63 -1.68 -2.28
CA LEU A 91 -12.93 -1.04 -3.38
C LEU A 91 -13.18 0.48 -3.30
N VAL A 92 -12.10 1.24 -3.29
CA VAL A 92 -12.14 2.72 -3.34
C VAL A 92 -12.03 3.19 -4.78
N ASP A 93 -11.00 2.68 -5.50
CA ASP A 93 -10.73 3.10 -6.88
C ASP A 93 -9.90 2.04 -7.63
N VAL A 94 -9.87 2.15 -8.95
CA VAL A 94 -8.91 1.46 -9.84
C VAL A 94 -8.07 2.51 -10.54
N VAL A 95 -6.87 2.72 -10.02
CA VAL A 95 -5.98 3.78 -10.45
C VAL A 95 -5.09 3.32 -11.59
N LYS A 96 -5.13 4.02 -12.72
CA LYS A 96 -4.19 3.85 -13.82
C LYS A 96 -2.90 4.62 -13.50
N PHE A 97 -1.79 3.92 -13.34
CA PHE A 97 -0.52 4.52 -12.96
C PHE A 97 0.59 4.12 -13.93
N MET A 98 1.49 5.06 -14.23
CA MET A 98 2.67 4.84 -15.07
C MET A 98 3.90 5.45 -14.41
N MET A 99 4.99 4.66 -14.36
CA MET A 99 6.26 5.13 -13.85
C MET A 99 7.42 4.52 -14.66
N ASP A 100 8.41 5.32 -14.97
CA ASP A 100 9.68 4.88 -15.52
C ASP A 100 10.79 5.26 -14.54
N LYS A 101 11.64 4.28 -14.18
CA LYS A 101 12.76 4.47 -13.25
C LYS A 101 14.03 3.88 -13.84
N VAL A 102 15.05 4.69 -14.01
CA VAL A 102 16.39 4.21 -14.37
C VAL A 102 17.02 3.60 -13.12
N LYS A 103 17.49 2.36 -13.24
CA LYS A 103 18.24 1.66 -12.18
C LYS A 103 19.72 2.02 -12.23
N ASP A 104 20.45 1.70 -11.17
CA ASP A 104 21.89 2.00 -11.05
C ASP A 104 22.74 1.32 -12.13
N ASP A 105 22.28 0.19 -12.66
CA ASP A 105 22.92 -0.55 -13.78
C ASP A 105 22.59 0.02 -15.17
N GLY A 106 21.81 1.12 -15.23
CA GLY A 106 21.35 1.76 -16.46
C GLY A 106 20.14 1.13 -17.12
N SER A 107 19.64 -0.01 -16.61
CA SER A 107 18.38 -0.59 -17.09
C SER A 107 17.17 0.28 -16.68
N VAL A 108 16.11 0.22 -17.47
CA VAL A 108 14.88 0.98 -17.16
C VAL A 108 13.81 0.03 -16.64
N PHE A 109 13.36 0.29 -15.43
CA PHE A 109 12.17 -0.33 -14.88
C PHE A 109 10.96 0.51 -15.28
N ARG A 110 9.97 -0.12 -15.90
CA ARG A 110 8.75 0.55 -16.37
C ARG A 110 7.55 -0.09 -15.72
N ASP A 111 6.79 0.71 -15.03
CA ASP A 111 5.57 0.28 -14.37
C ASP A 111 4.35 0.82 -15.11
N ARG A 112 3.44 -0.07 -15.48
CA ARG A 112 2.17 0.23 -16.16
C ARG A 112 1.09 -0.57 -15.47
N VAL A 113 0.45 0.01 -14.46
CA VAL A 113 -0.45 -0.72 -13.58
C VAL A 113 -1.87 -0.18 -13.56
N PHE A 114 -2.79 -1.11 -13.38
CA PHE A 114 -4.13 -0.84 -12.87
C PHE A 114 -4.12 -1.22 -11.38
N ALA A 115 -3.88 -0.23 -10.53
CA ALA A 115 -3.83 -0.42 -9.09
C ALA A 115 -5.25 -0.47 -8.52
N ASN A 116 -5.64 -1.63 -8.00
CA ASN A 116 -6.93 -1.83 -7.33
C ASN A 116 -6.77 -1.42 -5.87
N VAL A 117 -7.34 -0.30 -5.48
CA VAL A 117 -7.19 0.29 -4.15
C VAL A 117 -8.35 -0.11 -3.25
N TYR A 118 -8.05 -0.80 -2.17
CA TYR A 118 -9.02 -1.27 -1.19
C TYR A 118 -8.74 -0.71 0.20
N VAL A 119 -9.81 -0.48 0.95
CA VAL A 119 -9.77 -0.31 2.41
C VAL A 119 -10.39 -1.55 3.07
N CYS A 120 -9.80 -2.02 4.16
CA CYS A 120 -10.27 -3.16 4.93
C CYS A 120 -10.16 -2.88 6.41
N GLN A 121 -11.22 -3.20 7.16
CA GLN A 121 -11.22 -3.04 8.60
C GLN A 121 -10.34 -4.12 9.24
N TYR A 122 -9.60 -3.71 10.26
CA TYR A 122 -8.76 -4.58 11.08
C TYR A 122 -9.06 -4.31 12.55
N ASP A 123 -9.63 -5.30 13.20
CA ASP A 123 -10.05 -5.22 14.62
C ASP A 123 -9.06 -5.96 15.55
N GLY A 124 -7.91 -6.40 15.02
CA GLY A 124 -6.86 -7.01 15.80
C GLY A 124 -6.00 -5.98 16.53
N ASP A 125 -5.18 -6.49 17.46
CA ASP A 125 -4.19 -5.68 18.15
C ASP A 125 -2.85 -5.65 17.40
N GLU A 126 -1.94 -4.79 17.85
CA GLU A 126 -0.61 -4.62 17.26
C GLU A 126 0.30 -5.83 17.45
N VAL A 127 -0.02 -6.71 18.40
CA VAL A 127 0.73 -7.96 18.67
C VAL A 127 0.52 -8.97 17.54
N GLY A 128 -0.61 -8.89 16.84
CA GLY A 128 -0.96 -9.79 15.74
C GLY A 128 -0.12 -9.62 14.49
N PHE A 129 0.56 -8.48 14.31
CA PHE A 129 1.38 -8.26 13.12
C PHE A 129 2.66 -9.11 13.12
N ASN A 130 2.94 -9.71 11.99
CA ASN A 130 4.18 -10.46 11.75
C ASN A 130 4.76 -10.08 10.39
N PHE A 131 5.16 -8.82 10.26
CA PHE A 131 5.65 -8.28 8.99
C PHE A 131 7.03 -8.84 8.59
N ASP A 132 7.27 -8.89 7.27
CA ASP A 132 8.54 -9.30 6.70
C ASP A 132 9.60 -8.21 6.89
N ASP A 133 10.54 -8.46 7.79
CA ASP A 133 11.64 -7.55 8.10
C ASP A 133 12.59 -7.31 6.91
N SER A 134 12.49 -8.07 5.83
CA SER A 134 13.30 -7.82 4.63
C SER A 134 12.77 -6.62 3.83
N GLU A 135 11.47 -6.35 3.90
CA GLU A 135 10.79 -5.32 3.12
C GLU A 135 10.33 -4.13 3.96
N LEU A 136 9.85 -4.38 5.17
CA LEU A 136 9.27 -3.39 6.07
C LEU A 136 10.14 -3.15 7.29
N ALA A 137 10.24 -1.89 7.72
CA ALA A 137 10.84 -1.53 9.01
C ALA A 137 9.80 -1.47 10.14
N GLY A 138 8.51 -1.54 9.81
CA GLY A 138 7.40 -1.50 10.75
C GLY A 138 6.13 -0.94 10.14
N LEU A 139 5.16 -0.65 11.01
CA LEU A 139 3.89 0.01 10.67
C LEU A 139 3.73 1.29 11.49
N VAL A 140 2.93 2.21 10.98
CA VAL A 140 2.50 3.41 11.72
C VAL A 140 0.98 3.48 11.68
N ARG A 141 0.36 3.56 12.86
CA ARG A 141 -1.07 3.80 13.02
C ARG A 141 -1.30 5.27 13.33
N VAL A 142 -2.08 5.96 12.49
CA VAL A 142 -2.38 7.39 12.62
C VAL A 142 -3.85 7.68 12.36
N ASN A 143 -4.40 8.71 12.97
CA ASN A 143 -5.77 9.12 12.74
C ASN A 143 -5.97 9.62 11.30
N ALA A 144 -6.98 9.08 10.61
CA ALA A 144 -7.23 9.38 9.20
C ALA A 144 -7.56 10.87 8.95
N SER A 145 -8.31 11.52 9.86
CA SER A 145 -8.68 12.93 9.72
C SER A 145 -7.49 13.86 9.92
N GLU A 146 -6.65 13.60 10.93
CA GLU A 146 -5.43 14.36 11.19
C GLU A 146 -4.42 14.19 10.06
N THR A 147 -4.29 12.96 9.54
CA THR A 147 -3.43 12.65 8.39
C THR A 147 -3.90 13.38 7.14
N LEU A 148 -5.20 13.40 6.87
CA LEU A 148 -5.77 14.12 5.74
C LEU A 148 -5.47 15.62 5.81
N ASP A 149 -5.60 16.20 6.99
CA ASP A 149 -5.30 17.62 7.23
C ASP A 149 -3.80 17.92 7.07
N LEU A 150 -2.94 17.04 7.58
CA LEU A 150 -1.48 17.15 7.41
C LEU A 150 -1.09 17.12 5.93
N LEU A 151 -1.62 16.15 5.17
CA LEU A 151 -1.32 16.01 3.74
C LEU A 151 -1.82 17.19 2.92
N LYS A 152 -3.01 17.73 3.21
CA LYS A 152 -3.55 18.92 2.53
C LYS A 152 -2.75 20.19 2.80
N LYS A 153 -2.17 20.32 3.99
CA LYS A 153 -1.34 21.47 4.35
C LYS A 153 0.09 21.35 3.84
N GLU A 154 0.52 20.15 3.45
CA GLU A 154 1.89 19.82 3.04
C GLU A 154 2.98 20.21 4.07
N ASN A 155 2.57 20.40 5.30
CA ASN A 155 3.46 20.75 6.41
C ASN A 155 2.81 20.42 7.76
N GLY A 156 3.65 20.38 8.82
CA GLY A 156 3.22 20.13 10.19
C GLY A 156 3.47 18.69 10.61
N LYS A 157 2.89 18.32 11.73
CA LYS A 157 3.13 17.07 12.41
C LYS A 157 1.86 16.57 13.07
N ILE A 158 1.75 15.26 13.17
CA ILE A 158 0.72 14.54 13.93
C ILE A 158 1.41 13.53 14.85
N PHE A 159 0.67 12.92 15.77
CA PHE A 159 1.17 11.81 16.56
C PHE A 159 0.61 10.49 16.03
N GLY A 160 1.44 9.45 16.07
CA GLY A 160 1.04 8.11 15.65
C GLY A 160 1.76 7.04 16.44
N ASP A 161 1.17 5.85 16.48
CA ASP A 161 1.77 4.69 17.11
C ASP A 161 2.64 3.96 16.10
N VAL A 162 3.95 3.98 16.34
CA VAL A 162 4.96 3.31 15.52
C VAL A 162 5.15 1.91 16.06
N ILE A 163 4.84 0.92 15.25
CA ILE A 163 4.89 -0.51 15.57
C ILE A 163 6.13 -1.08 14.89
N THR A 164 7.08 -1.55 15.69
CA THR A 164 8.33 -2.15 15.19
C THR A 164 8.60 -3.47 15.91
N LYS A 165 9.48 -4.31 15.37
CA LYS A 165 9.95 -5.54 16.03
C LYS A 165 11.28 -5.32 16.73
N VAL A 166 11.36 -5.78 17.97
CA VAL A 166 12.59 -5.89 18.74
C VAL A 166 12.62 -7.30 19.31
N ASP A 167 13.65 -8.09 18.97
CA ASP A 167 13.79 -9.50 19.38
C ASP A 167 12.52 -10.34 19.10
N ASP A 168 11.97 -10.19 17.88
CA ASP A 168 10.72 -10.83 17.41
C ASP A 168 9.45 -10.46 18.20
N ILE A 169 9.51 -9.43 19.03
CA ILE A 169 8.36 -8.89 19.77
C ILE A 169 7.97 -7.55 19.20
N ASN A 170 6.69 -7.36 18.88
CA ASN A 170 6.17 -6.06 18.47
C ASN A 170 6.20 -5.09 19.63
N THR A 171 6.77 -3.93 19.40
CA THR A 171 6.79 -2.80 20.33
C THR A 171 6.03 -1.63 19.73
N VAL A 172 5.33 -0.90 20.55
CA VAL A 172 4.53 0.26 20.15
C VAL A 172 5.07 1.49 20.85
N GLU A 173 5.46 2.51 20.08
CA GLU A 173 5.90 3.79 20.60
C GLU A 173 5.12 4.91 19.96
N ASN A 174 4.50 5.80 20.74
CA ASN A 174 3.85 6.99 20.20
C ASN A 174 4.91 8.02 19.80
N LYS A 175 4.94 8.37 18.52
CA LYS A 175 5.95 9.27 17.93
C LYS A 175 5.30 10.38 17.10
N GLU A 176 6.05 11.45 16.94
CA GLU A 176 5.74 12.52 16.03
C GLU A 176 5.99 12.07 14.59
N ILE A 177 5.01 12.27 13.72
CA ILE A 177 5.04 11.93 12.29
C ILE A 177 4.93 13.24 11.51
N ASP A 178 5.95 13.54 10.71
CA ASP A 178 6.03 14.73 9.87
C ASP A 178 5.44 14.46 8.48
N PHE A 179 4.96 15.50 7.81
CA PHE A 179 4.55 15.41 6.40
C PHE A 179 5.63 14.78 5.52
N GLN A 180 6.91 15.08 5.79
CA GLN A 180 8.03 14.55 5.04
C GLN A 180 8.23 13.03 5.19
N ASP A 181 7.62 12.40 6.20
CA ASP A 181 7.70 10.94 6.41
C ASP A 181 6.87 10.17 5.39
N PHE A 182 5.86 10.79 4.80
CA PHE A 182 5.02 10.15 3.80
C PHE A 182 5.73 10.07 2.44
N LEU A 183 5.61 8.90 1.79
CA LEU A 183 6.04 8.73 0.40
C LEU A 183 4.98 9.35 -0.52
N VAL A 184 4.97 10.66 -0.55
CA VAL A 184 4.14 11.40 -1.50
C VAL A 184 4.98 11.50 -2.78
N ASN A 185 4.67 10.71 -3.79
CA ASN A 185 5.27 10.91 -5.10
C ASN A 185 5.01 12.37 -5.50
N LYS A 186 6.09 13.09 -5.83
CA LYS A 186 6.03 14.52 -6.18
C LYS A 186 5.11 14.72 -7.38
N GLY A 187 3.84 15.00 -7.10
CA GLY A 187 2.80 15.25 -8.08
C GLY A 187 1.43 15.24 -7.41
N GLU A 188 0.57 16.17 -7.79
CA GLU A 188 -0.79 16.38 -7.27
C GLU A 188 -1.64 15.10 -7.21
N VAL A 189 -1.43 14.18 -8.16
CA VAL A 189 -2.16 12.91 -8.28
C VAL A 189 -2.00 11.98 -7.07
N ALA A 190 -0.87 11.99 -6.38
CA ALA A 190 -0.65 11.10 -5.23
C ALA A 190 -1.34 11.63 -3.97
N ILE A 191 -1.32 12.94 -3.74
CA ILE A 191 -1.98 13.58 -2.59
C ILE A 191 -3.50 13.44 -2.70
N GLU A 192 -4.08 13.66 -3.89
CA GLU A 192 -5.50 13.47 -4.14
C GLU A 192 -5.95 12.04 -3.81
N LYS A 193 -5.16 11.03 -4.19
CA LYS A 193 -5.50 9.62 -3.97
C LYS A 193 -5.42 9.20 -2.51
N TYR A 194 -4.42 9.64 -1.76
CA TYR A 194 -4.40 9.48 -0.31
C TYR A 194 -5.63 10.16 0.32
N GLY A 195 -5.99 11.33 -0.18
CA GLY A 195 -7.19 12.06 0.25
C GLY A 195 -8.48 11.26 0.09
N ASP A 196 -8.68 10.60 -1.04
CA ASP A 196 -9.87 9.78 -1.31
C ASP A 196 -9.95 8.57 -0.38
N ILE A 197 -8.80 7.91 -0.12
CA ILE A 197 -8.70 6.77 0.77
C ILE A 197 -9.01 7.19 2.21
N LEU A 198 -8.37 8.26 2.70
CA LEU A 198 -8.57 8.77 4.05
C LEU A 198 -10.02 9.25 4.25
N ASN A 199 -10.61 9.94 3.27
CA ASN A 199 -12.02 10.31 3.30
C ASN A 199 -12.93 9.08 3.39
N LYS A 200 -12.59 7.99 2.66
CA LYS A 200 -13.36 6.74 2.73
C LYS A 200 -13.27 6.10 4.10
N VAL A 201 -12.11 6.08 4.73
CA VAL A 201 -11.96 5.59 6.11
C VAL A 201 -12.80 6.44 7.07
N ILE A 202 -12.71 7.77 7.00
CA ILE A 202 -13.50 8.70 7.82
C ILE A 202 -15.02 8.50 7.64
N GLU A 203 -15.45 8.17 6.42
CA GLU A 203 -16.87 7.85 6.15
C GLU A 203 -17.30 6.55 6.83
N LEU A 204 -16.45 5.52 6.78
CA LEU A 204 -16.77 4.18 7.29
C LEU A 204 -16.71 4.06 8.82
N THR A 205 -16.08 5.04 9.50
CA THR A 205 -15.89 5.05 10.96
C THR A 205 -16.76 6.08 11.68
N LYS A 206 -17.71 6.72 10.99
CA LYS A 206 -18.74 7.62 11.56
C LYS A 206 -19.97 6.85 11.99
#